data_be6b957ead4b8721e544c8dc96d1858b
#
_entry.id   be6b957ead4b8721e544c8dc96d1858b
#
_cell.length_a   1.000
_cell.length_b   1.000
_cell.length_c   1.000
_cell.angle_alpha   90.00
_cell.angle_beta   90.00
_cell.angle_gamma   90.00
#
_symmetry.space_group_name_H-M   'P 1'
#
loop_
_entity.id
_entity.type
_entity.pdbx_description
1 polymer ?
#
loop_
_entity_poly.entity_id
_entity_poly.type
_entity_poly.pdbx_seq_one_letter_code
_entity_poly.pdbx_strand_id
1 'polypeptide(L)'
;MESTMIKVTINGETKEYPKMTSYSEIVKDYEGTTEYPVILVTENGKLRELHKKARHDCTVGFITAKDSAGRKTYRRSAVFILLKAIFDVAGKENVDHVVIHYSIGNALYFTMKGSATLNQELLDKVKTRMHELVDRKIPICKRSVSTDDAISMFHRHHMYDKEK
;
A
#
# COMPACT_ATOMS: atom_id res chain seq x y z
N MET A 1 32.32 7.90 -9.66
CA MET A 1 32.05 6.82 -8.69
C MET A 1 31.55 5.63 -9.49
N GLU A 2 32.31 4.56 -9.58
CA GLU A 2 31.86 3.34 -10.22
C GLU A 2 30.66 2.80 -9.45
N SER A 3 29.53 2.71 -10.13
CA SER A 3 28.32 2.10 -9.55
C SER A 3 28.59 0.61 -9.40
N THR A 4 28.69 0.12 -8.19
CA THR A 4 28.81 -1.32 -7.93
C THR A 4 27.59 -2.03 -8.51
N MET A 5 27.79 -2.93 -9.46
CA MET A 5 26.71 -3.73 -10.06
C MET A 5 26.39 -4.92 -9.18
N ILE A 6 25.16 -5.36 -9.20
CA ILE A 6 24.65 -6.57 -8.56
C ILE A 6 23.96 -7.45 -9.59
N LYS A 7 23.98 -8.76 -9.38
CA LYS A 7 23.32 -9.76 -10.22
C LYS A 7 21.95 -10.10 -9.63
N VAL A 8 20.92 -9.92 -10.43
CA VAL A 8 19.54 -10.26 -10.06
C VAL A 8 19.05 -11.35 -10.99
N THR A 9 18.68 -12.49 -10.42
CA THR A 9 18.17 -13.64 -11.16
C THR A 9 16.64 -13.70 -11.01
N ILE A 10 15.94 -13.71 -12.15
CA ILE A 10 14.46 -13.78 -12.23
C ILE A 10 14.08 -14.86 -13.24
N ASN A 11 13.30 -15.85 -12.84
CA ASN A 11 12.88 -16.97 -13.69
C ASN A 11 14.05 -17.69 -14.40
N GLY A 12 15.22 -17.75 -13.77
CA GLY A 12 16.42 -18.36 -14.34
C GLY A 12 17.28 -17.45 -15.22
N GLU A 13 16.79 -16.26 -15.57
CA GLU A 13 17.54 -15.23 -16.29
C GLU A 13 18.26 -14.31 -15.30
N THR A 14 19.53 -14.03 -15.53
CA THR A 14 20.34 -13.14 -14.68
C THR A 14 20.65 -11.85 -15.43
N LYS A 15 20.30 -10.71 -14.83
CA LYS A 15 20.63 -9.35 -15.32
C LYS A 15 21.44 -8.60 -14.27
N GLU A 16 22.26 -7.67 -14.72
CA GLU A 16 23.03 -6.78 -13.85
C GLU A 16 22.30 -5.45 -13.66
N TYR A 17 22.21 -5.01 -12.41
CA TYR A 17 21.62 -3.73 -12.03
C TYR A 17 22.58 -2.94 -11.13
N PRO A 18 22.52 -1.62 -11.15
CA PRO A 18 23.20 -0.82 -10.16
C PRO A 18 22.76 -1.19 -8.75
N LYS A 19 23.71 -1.32 -7.82
CA LYS A 19 23.39 -1.50 -6.40
C LYS A 19 22.42 -0.40 -5.93
N MET A 20 21.45 -0.74 -5.10
CA MET A 20 20.39 0.15 -4.63
C MET A 20 19.29 0.47 -5.67
N THR A 21 19.21 -0.25 -6.78
CA THR A 21 18.06 -0.21 -7.68
C THR A 21 16.81 -0.72 -6.93
N SER A 22 15.69 -0.03 -7.07
CA SER A 22 14.44 -0.44 -6.44
C SER A 22 13.84 -1.66 -7.16
N TYR A 23 13.11 -2.52 -6.42
CA TYR A 23 12.39 -3.62 -7.08
C TYR A 23 11.32 -3.12 -8.05
N SER A 24 10.78 -1.92 -7.82
CA SER A 24 9.85 -1.28 -8.76
C SER A 24 10.49 -1.00 -10.12
N GLU A 25 11.77 -0.59 -10.15
CA GLU A 25 12.52 -0.39 -11.39
C GLU A 25 12.85 -1.72 -12.06
N ILE A 26 13.29 -2.72 -11.28
CA ILE A 26 13.58 -4.07 -11.80
C ILE A 26 12.33 -4.69 -12.43
N VAL A 27 11.16 -4.57 -11.80
CA VAL A 27 9.89 -5.13 -12.30
C VAL A 27 9.48 -4.51 -13.64
N LYS A 28 9.80 -3.23 -13.90
CA LYS A 28 9.49 -2.57 -15.18
C LYS A 28 10.14 -3.26 -16.37
N ASP A 29 11.34 -3.82 -16.21
CA ASP A 29 12.04 -4.55 -17.27
C ASP A 29 11.35 -5.87 -17.64
N TYR A 30 10.34 -6.27 -16.87
CA TYR A 30 9.55 -7.47 -17.04
C TYR A 30 8.04 -7.17 -17.23
N GLU A 31 7.69 -5.92 -17.59
CA GLU A 31 6.31 -5.55 -17.91
C GLU A 31 5.79 -6.43 -19.06
N GLY A 32 4.57 -6.94 -18.92
CA GLY A 32 3.95 -7.84 -19.88
C GLY A 32 4.34 -9.33 -19.75
N THR A 33 5.29 -9.69 -18.88
CA THR A 33 5.64 -11.11 -18.63
C THR A 33 4.72 -11.80 -17.62
N THR A 34 3.92 -11.02 -16.89
CA THR A 34 2.92 -11.53 -15.93
C THR A 34 1.51 -11.13 -16.33
N GLU A 35 0.55 -12.05 -16.17
CA GLU A 35 -0.87 -11.81 -16.47
C GLU A 35 -1.49 -10.73 -15.56
N TYR A 36 -1.00 -10.63 -14.32
CA TYR A 36 -1.48 -9.70 -13.30
C TYR A 36 -0.35 -8.76 -12.85
N PRO A 37 -0.69 -7.53 -12.41
CA PRO A 37 0.32 -6.60 -11.87
C PRO A 37 1.11 -7.23 -10.74
N VAL A 38 2.43 -7.00 -10.73
CA VAL A 38 3.32 -7.38 -9.63
C VAL A 38 3.06 -6.42 -8.45
N ILE A 39 2.74 -6.98 -7.29
CA ILE A 39 2.40 -6.22 -6.07
C ILE A 39 3.56 -6.22 -5.08
N LEU A 40 4.27 -7.34 -4.99
CA LEU A 40 5.44 -7.56 -4.13
C LEU A 40 6.46 -8.38 -4.90
N VAL A 41 7.66 -8.49 -4.35
CA VAL A 41 8.64 -9.48 -4.79
C VAL A 41 9.09 -10.36 -3.62
N THR A 42 9.71 -11.48 -3.93
CA THR A 42 10.56 -12.20 -2.98
C THR A 42 12.02 -11.93 -3.31
N GLU A 43 12.84 -11.66 -2.33
CA GLU A 43 14.29 -11.60 -2.40
C GLU A 43 14.84 -12.80 -1.65
N ASN A 44 15.44 -13.76 -2.33
CA ASN A 44 15.91 -15.01 -1.74
C ASN A 44 14.84 -15.69 -0.84
N GLY A 45 13.60 -15.75 -1.32
CA GLY A 45 12.45 -16.30 -0.61
C GLY A 45 11.79 -15.40 0.43
N LYS A 46 12.34 -14.22 0.75
CA LYS A 46 11.76 -13.26 1.71
C LYS A 46 10.94 -12.19 0.99
N LEU A 47 9.70 -11.97 1.43
CA LEU A 47 8.84 -10.93 0.85
C LEU A 47 9.45 -9.54 1.01
N ARG A 48 9.36 -8.74 -0.07
CA ARG A 48 9.80 -7.35 -0.15
C ARG A 48 8.77 -6.48 -0.85
N GLU A 49 8.64 -5.27 -0.36
CA GLU A 49 7.84 -4.21 -0.99
C GLU A 49 8.60 -3.64 -2.20
N LEU A 50 7.90 -3.24 -3.26
CA LEU A 50 8.50 -2.77 -4.51
C LEU A 50 9.40 -1.53 -4.35
N HIS A 51 9.15 -0.67 -3.36
CA HIS A 51 10.00 0.50 -3.08
C HIS A 51 11.33 0.15 -2.39
N LYS A 52 11.50 -1.09 -1.90
CA LYS A 52 12.77 -1.54 -1.33
C LYS A 52 13.81 -1.70 -2.44
N LYS A 53 15.07 -1.65 -2.05
CA LYS A 53 16.22 -1.61 -2.95
C LYS A 53 17.04 -2.90 -2.83
N ALA A 54 17.41 -3.46 -3.97
CA ALA A 54 18.36 -4.58 -4.04
C ALA A 54 19.75 -4.09 -3.65
N ARG A 55 20.40 -4.80 -2.73
CA ARG A 55 21.70 -4.41 -2.17
C ARG A 55 22.83 -5.37 -2.48
N HIS A 56 22.50 -6.60 -2.82
CA HIS A 56 23.40 -7.71 -3.06
C HIS A 56 22.87 -8.59 -4.19
N ASP A 57 23.68 -9.46 -4.72
CA ASP A 57 23.25 -10.50 -5.64
C ASP A 57 22.10 -11.29 -5.02
N CYS A 58 21.04 -11.48 -5.78
CA CYS A 58 19.83 -12.12 -5.25
C CYS A 58 18.98 -12.78 -6.34
N THR A 59 18.18 -13.74 -5.91
CA THR A 59 17.09 -14.30 -6.72
C THR A 59 15.79 -13.60 -6.34
N VAL A 60 15.09 -13.09 -7.35
CA VAL A 60 13.83 -12.37 -7.20
C VAL A 60 12.69 -13.16 -7.83
N GLY A 61 11.62 -13.36 -7.08
CA GLY A 61 10.36 -13.91 -7.57
C GLY A 61 9.26 -12.86 -7.53
N PHE A 62 8.37 -12.88 -8.52
CA PHE A 62 7.24 -11.94 -8.58
C PHE A 62 6.04 -12.49 -7.82
N ILE A 63 5.40 -11.62 -7.08
CA ILE A 63 4.14 -11.85 -6.35
C ILE A 63 3.09 -10.91 -6.93
N THR A 64 2.10 -11.50 -7.56
CA THR A 64 1.03 -10.78 -8.26
C THR A 64 -0.24 -10.68 -7.41
N ALA A 65 -1.26 -9.99 -7.92
CA ALA A 65 -2.59 -9.95 -7.31
C ALA A 65 -3.28 -11.33 -7.25
N LYS A 66 -2.82 -12.32 -8.03
CA LYS A 66 -3.32 -13.71 -7.99
C LYS A 66 -2.85 -14.46 -6.74
N ASP A 67 -1.69 -14.10 -6.21
CA ASP A 67 -1.09 -14.73 -5.04
C ASP A 67 -1.73 -14.27 -3.74
N SER A 68 -1.78 -15.14 -2.72
CA SER A 68 -2.37 -14.82 -1.42
C SER A 68 -1.74 -13.59 -0.77
N ALA A 69 -0.40 -13.48 -0.79
CA ALA A 69 0.33 -12.33 -0.24
C ALA A 69 0.05 -11.04 -1.01
N GLY A 70 -0.01 -11.13 -2.35
CA GLY A 70 -0.34 -10.00 -3.22
C GLY A 70 -1.77 -9.51 -2.97
N ARG A 71 -2.77 -10.40 -2.94
CA ARG A 71 -4.17 -10.04 -2.62
C ARG A 71 -4.30 -9.35 -1.27
N LYS A 72 -3.64 -9.88 -0.23
CA LYS A 72 -3.66 -9.26 1.11
C LYS A 72 -3.08 -7.85 1.09
N THR A 73 -1.98 -7.65 0.37
CA THR A 73 -1.32 -6.34 0.26
C THR A 73 -2.16 -5.37 -0.54
N TYR A 74 -2.70 -5.78 -1.68
CA TYR A 74 -3.64 -4.99 -2.48
C TYR A 74 -4.84 -4.53 -1.65
N ARG A 75 -5.47 -5.46 -0.92
CA ARG A 75 -6.62 -5.17 -0.05
C ARG A 75 -6.28 -4.15 1.04
N ARG A 76 -5.11 -4.24 1.68
CA ARG A 76 -4.65 -3.24 2.67
C ARG A 76 -4.53 -1.85 2.06
N SER A 77 -3.98 -1.75 0.85
CA SER A 77 -3.86 -0.47 0.14
C SER A 77 -5.24 0.09 -0.23
N ALA A 78 -6.16 -0.75 -0.69
CA ALA A 78 -7.53 -0.35 -1.00
C ALA A 78 -8.28 0.16 0.25
N VAL A 79 -8.12 -0.52 1.40
CA VAL A 79 -8.67 -0.06 2.69
C VAL A 79 -8.08 1.29 3.10
N PHE A 80 -6.78 1.50 2.89
CA PHE A 80 -6.15 2.78 3.20
C PHE A 80 -6.71 3.93 2.34
N ILE A 81 -6.95 3.68 1.04
CA ILE A 81 -7.60 4.64 0.13
C ILE A 81 -9.05 4.87 0.56
N LEU A 82 -9.80 3.83 0.96
CA LEU A 82 -11.15 3.95 1.49
C LEU A 82 -11.21 4.88 2.70
N LEU A 83 -10.35 4.66 3.70
CA LEU A 83 -10.28 5.51 4.88
C LEU A 83 -9.99 6.97 4.50
N LYS A 84 -9.01 7.21 3.62
CA LYS A 84 -8.71 8.55 3.11
C LYS A 84 -9.92 9.18 2.44
N ALA A 85 -10.63 8.45 1.58
CA ALA A 85 -11.80 8.95 0.87
C ALA A 85 -12.96 9.28 1.82
N ILE A 86 -13.20 8.45 2.85
CA ILE A 86 -14.22 8.73 3.88
C ILE A 86 -13.92 10.06 4.58
N PHE A 87 -12.70 10.26 5.06
CA PHE A 87 -12.31 11.50 5.73
C PHE A 87 -12.32 12.73 4.80
N ASP A 88 -12.02 12.54 3.50
CA ASP A 88 -12.09 13.64 2.51
C ASP A 88 -13.53 14.08 2.21
N VAL A 89 -14.47 13.13 2.18
CA VAL A 89 -15.86 13.38 1.78
C VAL A 89 -16.72 13.81 2.98
N ALA A 90 -16.58 13.13 4.11
CA ALA A 90 -17.38 13.40 5.29
C ALA A 90 -16.86 14.58 6.12
N GLY A 91 -15.56 14.96 5.96
CA GLY A 91 -14.87 15.91 6.83
C GLY A 91 -14.32 15.25 8.09
N LYS A 92 -13.11 15.64 8.47
CA LYS A 92 -12.44 15.07 9.66
C LYS A 92 -13.21 15.34 10.96
N GLU A 93 -13.85 16.48 11.04
CA GLU A 93 -14.65 16.94 12.17
C GLU A 93 -15.95 16.13 12.35
N ASN A 94 -16.40 15.46 11.32
CA ASN A 94 -17.63 14.68 11.30
C ASN A 94 -17.43 13.17 11.48
N VAL A 95 -16.18 12.73 11.54
CA VAL A 95 -15.81 11.30 11.67
C VAL A 95 -14.84 11.12 12.82
N ASP A 96 -15.30 10.58 13.93
CA ASP A 96 -14.45 10.28 15.09
C ASP A 96 -13.50 9.10 14.77
N HIS A 97 -14.06 8.00 14.27
CA HIS A 97 -13.28 6.85 13.82
C HIS A 97 -14.05 5.94 12.86
N VAL A 98 -13.29 5.19 12.06
CA VAL A 98 -13.78 4.13 11.19
C VAL A 98 -13.14 2.82 11.61
N VAL A 99 -13.93 1.81 11.88
CA VAL A 99 -13.46 0.46 12.25
C VAL A 99 -13.75 -0.51 11.11
N ILE A 100 -12.71 -1.09 10.57
CA ILE A 100 -12.84 -2.21 9.62
C ILE A 100 -12.88 -3.50 10.43
N HIS A 101 -13.97 -4.23 10.36
CA HIS A 101 -14.20 -5.44 11.16
C HIS A 101 -13.71 -6.70 10.44
N TYR A 102 -14.44 -7.13 9.43
CA TYR A 102 -14.17 -8.36 8.69
C TYR A 102 -14.64 -8.26 7.24
N SER A 103 -14.32 -9.28 6.48
CA SER A 103 -14.79 -9.39 5.11
C SER A 103 -15.85 -10.49 4.97
N ILE A 104 -16.90 -10.18 4.21
CA ILE A 104 -17.93 -11.11 3.81
C ILE A 104 -17.74 -11.35 2.32
N GLY A 105 -17.14 -12.48 1.95
CA GLY A 105 -16.71 -12.71 0.57
C GLY A 105 -15.73 -11.61 0.09
N ASN A 106 -16.11 -10.88 -0.96
CA ASN A 106 -15.32 -9.78 -1.51
C ASN A 106 -15.67 -8.42 -0.89
N ALA A 107 -16.73 -8.33 -0.07
CA ALA A 107 -17.13 -7.10 0.61
C ALA A 107 -16.38 -6.89 1.92
N LEU A 108 -16.28 -5.63 2.36
CA LEU A 108 -15.76 -5.25 3.67
C LEU A 108 -16.91 -4.74 4.53
N TYR A 109 -17.01 -5.28 5.74
CA TYR A 109 -17.88 -4.73 6.77
C TYR A 109 -17.08 -3.72 7.61
N PHE A 110 -17.57 -2.51 7.68
CA PHE A 110 -17.01 -1.46 8.52
C PHE A 110 -18.10 -0.66 9.22
N THR A 111 -17.73 -0.04 10.33
CA THR A 111 -18.58 0.92 11.03
C THR A 111 -17.89 2.26 11.10
N MET A 112 -18.68 3.32 11.10
CA MET A 112 -18.24 4.70 11.24
C MET A 112 -18.94 5.32 12.44
N LYS A 113 -18.20 6.04 13.28
CA LYS A 113 -18.73 6.86 14.38
C LYS A 113 -18.39 8.33 14.14
N GLY A 114 -19.27 9.20 14.55
CA GLY A 114 -19.20 10.64 14.36
C GLY A 114 -20.58 11.23 14.09
N SER A 115 -20.63 12.49 13.69
CA SER A 115 -21.88 13.18 13.29
C SER A 115 -22.33 12.84 11.87
N ALA A 116 -21.39 12.40 11.00
CA ALA A 116 -21.71 11.98 9.64
C ALA A 116 -22.48 10.65 9.64
N THR A 117 -23.57 10.59 8.90
CA THR A 117 -24.41 9.40 8.77
C THR A 117 -23.96 8.56 7.57
N LEU A 118 -23.68 7.27 7.80
CA LEU A 118 -23.38 6.32 6.74
C LEU A 118 -24.67 5.95 5.99
N ASN A 119 -24.81 6.47 4.78
CA ASN A 119 -25.92 6.21 3.87
C ASN A 119 -25.42 6.00 2.44
N GLN A 120 -26.32 5.67 1.51
CA GLN A 120 -25.96 5.38 0.12
C GLN A 120 -25.30 6.59 -0.56
N GLU A 121 -25.81 7.81 -0.31
CA GLU A 121 -25.25 9.03 -0.90
C GLU A 121 -23.79 9.25 -0.49
N LEU A 122 -23.48 9.08 0.80
CA LEU A 122 -22.10 9.16 1.29
C LEU A 122 -21.22 8.10 0.66
N LEU A 123 -21.71 6.84 0.54
CA LEU A 123 -20.97 5.75 -0.09
C LEU A 123 -20.65 6.02 -1.56
N ASP A 124 -21.60 6.59 -2.31
CA ASP A 124 -21.40 6.95 -3.71
C ASP A 124 -20.34 8.05 -3.87
N LYS A 125 -20.38 9.07 -3.02
CA LYS A 125 -19.35 10.12 -2.96
C LYS A 125 -17.97 9.54 -2.59
N VAL A 126 -17.93 8.66 -1.60
CA VAL A 126 -16.68 7.98 -1.20
C VAL A 126 -16.11 7.14 -2.34
N LYS A 127 -16.96 6.39 -3.04
CA LYS A 127 -16.56 5.61 -4.23
C LYS A 127 -15.96 6.51 -5.31
N THR A 128 -16.63 7.60 -5.65
CA THR A 128 -16.12 8.59 -6.61
C THR A 128 -14.77 9.13 -6.18
N ARG A 129 -14.65 9.50 -4.89
CA ARG A 129 -13.39 10.01 -4.33
C ARG A 129 -12.26 8.98 -4.38
N MET A 130 -12.55 7.70 -4.13
CA MET A 130 -11.56 6.62 -4.27
C MET A 130 -11.02 6.55 -5.69
N HIS A 131 -11.89 6.61 -6.72
CA HIS A 131 -11.46 6.62 -8.12
C HIS A 131 -10.57 7.82 -8.42
N GLU A 132 -10.95 9.03 -8.01
CA GLU A 132 -10.13 10.24 -8.18
C GLU A 132 -8.73 10.09 -7.58
N LEU A 133 -8.63 9.50 -6.37
CA LEU A 133 -7.35 9.29 -5.70
C LEU A 133 -6.46 8.31 -6.48
N VAL A 134 -7.07 7.26 -7.06
CA VAL A 134 -6.35 6.27 -7.87
C VAL A 134 -5.92 6.87 -9.21
N ASP A 135 -6.81 7.57 -9.92
CA ASP A 135 -6.54 8.18 -11.22
C ASP A 135 -5.43 9.24 -11.15
N ARG A 136 -5.37 9.98 -10.06
CA ARG A 136 -4.28 10.93 -9.77
C ARG A 136 -2.95 10.26 -9.46
N LYS A 137 -2.91 8.93 -9.33
CA LYS A 137 -1.71 8.14 -9.02
C LYS A 137 -0.94 8.67 -7.80
N ILE A 138 -1.68 9.08 -6.75
CA ILE A 138 -1.07 9.67 -5.55
C ILE A 138 -0.18 8.63 -4.88
N PRO A 139 1.12 8.92 -4.66
CA PRO A 139 2.03 7.98 -4.05
C PRO A 139 1.67 7.73 -2.58
N ILE A 140 1.62 6.46 -2.17
CA ILE A 140 1.52 6.08 -0.77
C ILE A 140 2.94 5.99 -0.22
N CYS A 141 3.32 6.96 0.61
CA CYS A 141 4.66 7.03 1.18
C CYS A 141 4.67 6.45 2.60
N LYS A 142 5.72 5.69 2.92
CA LYS A 142 5.97 5.14 4.25
C LYS A 142 7.12 5.90 4.90
N ARG A 143 6.90 6.37 6.11
CA ARG A 143 7.91 7.04 6.93
C ARG A 143 7.96 6.40 8.31
N SER A 144 9.16 6.15 8.83
CA SER A 144 9.37 5.79 10.23
C SER A 144 9.57 7.06 11.04
N VAL A 145 8.88 7.15 12.17
CA VAL A 145 8.99 8.25 13.14
C VAL A 145 9.21 7.64 14.53
N SER A 146 9.71 8.44 15.48
CA SER A 146 9.79 8.02 16.87
C SER A 146 8.39 7.79 17.45
N THR A 147 8.27 7.00 18.49
CA THR A 147 6.99 6.77 19.18
C THR A 147 6.43 8.08 19.73
N ASP A 148 7.27 8.93 20.31
CA ASP A 148 6.86 10.22 20.89
C ASP A 148 6.33 11.19 19.83
N ASP A 149 6.99 11.23 18.65
CA ASP A 149 6.50 12.02 17.50
C ASP A 149 5.17 11.50 17.00
N ALA A 150 4.99 10.17 16.96
CA ALA A 150 3.73 9.55 16.54
C ALA A 150 2.59 9.89 17.51
N ILE A 151 2.82 9.76 18.83
CA ILE A 151 1.85 10.14 19.87
C ILE A 151 1.49 11.62 19.73
N SER A 152 2.48 12.51 19.64
CA SER A 152 2.26 13.95 19.46
C SER A 152 1.47 14.27 18.17
N MET A 153 1.69 13.52 17.10
CA MET A 153 0.95 13.66 15.86
C MET A 153 -0.50 13.21 16.02
N PHE A 154 -0.75 12.06 16.63
CA PHE A 154 -2.09 11.55 16.88
C PHE A 154 -2.88 12.48 17.79
N HIS A 155 -2.25 13.00 18.87
CA HIS A 155 -2.85 13.99 19.76
C HIS A 155 -3.31 15.24 19.01
N ARG A 156 -2.46 15.83 18.17
CA ARG A 156 -2.80 17.01 17.34
C ARG A 156 -3.95 16.76 16.37
N HIS A 157 -4.16 15.50 15.95
CA HIS A 157 -5.23 15.10 15.07
C HIS A 157 -6.45 14.53 15.79
N HIS A 158 -6.50 14.63 17.13
CA HIS A 158 -7.57 14.10 17.99
C HIS A 158 -7.82 12.59 17.82
N MET A 159 -6.77 11.84 17.47
CA MET A 159 -6.80 10.38 17.29
C MET A 159 -6.32 9.66 18.57
N TYR A 160 -6.96 9.96 19.70
CA TYR A 160 -6.56 9.49 21.05
C TYR A 160 -6.56 7.96 21.20
N ASP A 161 -7.33 7.26 20.37
CA ASP A 161 -7.35 5.80 20.31
C ASP A 161 -6.04 5.20 19.76
N LYS A 162 -5.20 6.02 19.11
CA LYS A 162 -3.89 5.64 18.54
C LYS A 162 -2.69 6.01 19.43
N GLU A 163 -2.93 6.66 20.56
CA GLU A 163 -1.86 7.09 21.51
C GLU A 163 -1.42 5.98 22.47
N LYS A 164 -2.06 4.79 22.43
CA LYS A 164 -1.83 3.66 23.35
C LYS A 164 -0.78 2.70 22.82
#